data_31092e4a62396b198d669fb040568f92
#
_entry.id   31092e4a62396b198d669fb040568f92
#
_cell.length_a   1.000
_cell.length_b   1.000
_cell.length_c   1.000
_cell.angle_alpha   90.00
_cell.angle_beta   90.00
_cell.angle_gamma   90.00
#
_symmetry.space_group_name_H-M   'P 1'
#
loop_
_entity.id
_entity.type
_entity.pdbx_description
1 polymer ?
#
loop_
_entity_poly.entity_id
_entity_poly.type
_entity_poly.pdbx_seq_one_letter_code
_entity_poly.pdbx_strand_id
1 'polypeptide(L)'
;MEKEDRMKMEVVVDGVSKRYGKVEALQDVSFSVKRGELFGLIGPDGAGKSTLFRILTTLLLADGGTATVGGLDVVKEYRKIRHKVGYMPGRFSLYKDLTVEENLNFFATVFHTTIEENYDLVKDIYQQIEPFKKRRAGALSGGMKQKLALSCALIHKPDILFLDEPTTGVDPVSRKEFWEMLRRLKEQGITIIASTPIMDEA
;
A
#
# COMPACT_ATOMS: atom_id res chain seq x y z
N MET A 1 25.28 12.05 3.26
CA MET A 1 23.96 12.11 3.93
C MET A 1 24.22 11.89 5.42
N GLU A 2 24.03 12.93 6.22
CA GLU A 2 24.35 12.92 7.65
C GLU A 2 23.41 11.96 8.42
N LYS A 3 23.89 11.49 9.59
CA LYS A 3 23.19 10.48 10.42
C LYS A 3 21.77 10.94 10.85
N GLU A 4 21.57 12.25 11.00
CA GLU A 4 20.28 12.89 11.32
C GLU A 4 19.27 12.84 10.17
N ASP A 5 19.73 12.93 8.91
CA ASP A 5 18.88 12.82 7.74
C ASP A 5 18.42 11.38 7.51
N ARG A 6 19.26 10.39 7.83
CA ARG A 6 18.88 8.96 7.76
C ARG A 6 17.77 8.58 8.74
N MET A 7 17.71 9.23 9.92
CA MET A 7 16.64 8.96 10.90
C MET A 7 15.27 9.50 10.49
N LYS A 8 15.20 10.36 9.47
CA LYS A 8 13.94 10.91 8.91
C LYS A 8 13.44 10.15 7.70
N MET A 9 14.23 9.21 7.16
CA MET A 9 13.82 8.41 6.00
C MET A 9 13.04 7.18 6.47
N GLU A 10 11.85 7.03 5.92
CA GLU A 10 10.97 5.90 6.23
C GLU A 10 11.21 4.70 5.30
N VAL A 11 11.54 4.96 4.03
CA VAL A 11 11.93 3.94 3.07
C VAL A 11 13.24 4.36 2.40
N VAL A 12 14.19 3.43 2.32
CA VAL A 12 15.45 3.62 1.58
C VAL A 12 15.64 2.42 0.66
N VAL A 13 15.88 2.69 -0.61
CA VAL A 13 16.18 1.71 -1.65
C VAL A 13 17.55 2.07 -2.21
N ASP A 14 18.46 1.12 -2.27
CA ASP A 14 19.84 1.34 -2.70
C ASP A 14 20.31 0.21 -3.63
N GLY A 15 20.43 0.52 -4.92
CA GLY A 15 20.91 -0.38 -5.96
C GLY A 15 20.04 -1.62 -6.19
N VAL A 16 18.75 -1.57 -5.86
CA VAL A 16 17.88 -2.75 -5.94
C VAL A 16 17.70 -3.19 -7.38
N SER A 17 17.99 -4.48 -7.60
CA SER A 17 17.87 -5.13 -8.90
C SER A 17 17.07 -6.42 -8.79
N LYS A 18 16.26 -6.73 -9.83
CA LYS A 18 15.48 -7.96 -9.90
C LYS A 18 15.34 -8.46 -11.33
N ARG A 19 15.56 -9.74 -11.52
CA ARG A 19 15.48 -10.40 -12.82
C ARG A 19 14.51 -11.60 -12.76
N TYR A 20 13.75 -11.78 -13.81
CA TYR A 20 12.91 -12.96 -14.04
C TYR A 20 13.38 -13.67 -15.31
N GLY A 21 14.22 -14.69 -15.16
CA GLY A 21 14.86 -15.34 -16.29
C GLY A 21 15.69 -14.33 -17.10
N LYS A 22 15.27 -14.04 -18.33
CA LYS A 22 15.95 -13.06 -19.21
C LYS A 22 15.44 -11.62 -19.06
N VAL A 23 14.35 -11.40 -18.32
CA VAL A 23 13.75 -10.07 -18.17
C VAL A 23 14.31 -9.39 -16.93
N GLU A 24 14.92 -8.24 -17.10
CA GLU A 24 15.33 -7.34 -16.01
C GLU A 24 14.12 -6.48 -15.62
N ALA A 25 13.50 -6.83 -14.50
CA ALA A 25 12.33 -6.10 -13.99
C ALA A 25 12.72 -4.83 -13.22
N LEU A 26 13.87 -4.87 -12.54
CA LEU A 26 14.47 -3.72 -11.84
C LEU A 26 15.98 -3.73 -12.10
N GLN A 27 16.54 -2.57 -12.37
CA GLN A 27 17.97 -2.38 -12.64
C GLN A 27 18.49 -1.18 -11.83
N ASP A 28 19.29 -1.46 -10.81
CA ASP A 28 20.01 -0.47 -9.99
C ASP A 28 19.11 0.68 -9.47
N VAL A 29 17.93 0.33 -8.93
CA VAL A 29 16.94 1.30 -8.48
C VAL A 29 17.35 1.85 -7.12
N SER A 30 17.44 3.19 -7.01
CA SER A 30 17.80 3.88 -5.77
C SER A 30 16.93 5.11 -5.55
N PHE A 31 16.32 5.20 -4.38
CA PHE A 31 15.57 6.39 -3.90
C PHE A 31 15.33 6.30 -2.40
N SER A 32 14.82 7.39 -1.83
CA SER A 32 14.40 7.41 -0.43
C SER A 32 13.10 8.20 -0.26
N VAL A 33 12.30 7.80 0.74
CA VAL A 33 11.02 8.43 1.09
C VAL A 33 11.08 8.89 2.53
N LYS A 34 10.66 10.12 2.80
CA LYS A 34 10.62 10.68 4.15
C LYS A 34 9.37 10.20 4.90
N ARG A 35 9.47 10.17 6.21
CA ARG A 35 8.33 9.88 7.07
C ARG A 35 7.21 10.90 6.87
N GLY A 36 5.96 10.41 6.74
CA GLY A 36 4.78 11.24 6.50
C GLY A 36 4.71 11.83 5.08
N GLU A 37 5.51 11.32 4.14
CA GLU A 37 5.47 11.74 2.74
C GLU A 37 4.41 10.95 1.96
N LEU A 38 3.77 11.60 0.99
CA LEU A 38 3.03 10.94 -0.08
C LEU A 38 3.94 10.92 -1.31
N PHE A 39 4.51 9.76 -1.60
CA PHE A 39 5.48 9.55 -2.67
C PHE A 39 4.84 8.81 -3.86
N GLY A 40 4.96 9.39 -5.04
CA GLY A 40 4.47 8.82 -6.29
C GLY A 40 5.55 8.04 -7.04
N LEU A 41 5.32 6.77 -7.33
CA LEU A 41 6.15 5.95 -8.21
C LEU A 41 5.50 5.88 -9.59
N ILE A 42 5.95 6.72 -10.52
CA ILE A 42 5.36 6.89 -11.84
C ILE A 42 6.13 6.05 -12.87
N GLY A 43 5.41 5.40 -13.75
CA GLY A 43 6.00 4.68 -14.88
C GLY A 43 4.98 3.83 -15.63
N PRO A 44 5.28 3.45 -16.87
CA PRO A 44 4.37 2.65 -17.71
C PRO A 44 4.15 1.25 -17.10
N ASP A 45 3.14 0.56 -17.66
CA ASP A 45 2.92 -0.85 -17.33
C ASP A 45 4.16 -1.68 -17.69
N GLY A 46 4.52 -2.61 -16.81
CA GLY A 46 5.73 -3.41 -16.97
C GLY A 46 7.03 -2.76 -16.51
N ALA A 47 7.03 -1.50 -16.03
CA ALA A 47 8.22 -0.80 -15.53
C ALA A 47 8.78 -1.36 -14.20
N GLY A 48 8.24 -2.45 -13.67
CA GLY A 48 8.74 -3.06 -12.43
C GLY A 48 8.16 -2.50 -11.13
N LYS A 49 7.22 -1.56 -11.16
CA LYS A 49 6.61 -0.93 -9.97
C LYS A 49 6.08 -1.96 -8.97
N SER A 50 5.25 -2.91 -9.42
CA SER A 50 4.72 -3.99 -8.57
C SER A 50 5.81 -4.93 -8.05
N THR A 51 6.87 -5.16 -8.83
CA THR A 51 8.03 -5.95 -8.40
C THR A 51 8.75 -5.27 -7.24
N LEU A 52 8.97 -3.96 -7.34
CA LEU A 52 9.57 -3.16 -6.28
C LEU A 52 8.70 -3.17 -5.02
N PHE A 53 7.39 -2.98 -5.13
CA PHE A 53 6.48 -3.02 -3.98
C PHE A 53 6.49 -4.38 -3.28
N ARG A 54 6.55 -5.49 -4.03
CA ARG A 54 6.68 -6.83 -3.43
C ARG A 54 7.99 -7.01 -2.68
N ILE A 55 9.09 -6.40 -3.12
CA ILE A 55 10.36 -6.41 -2.38
C ILE A 55 10.23 -5.60 -1.09
N LEU A 56 9.71 -4.38 -1.17
CA LEU A 56 9.57 -3.49 -0.01
C LEU A 56 8.57 -4.02 1.03
N THR A 57 7.52 -4.72 0.58
CA THR A 57 6.53 -5.38 1.45
C THR A 57 6.95 -6.80 1.85
N THR A 58 8.19 -7.19 1.57
CA THR A 58 8.80 -8.47 1.97
C THR A 58 8.17 -9.73 1.35
N LEU A 59 7.48 -9.58 0.23
CA LEU A 59 6.85 -10.68 -0.51
C LEU A 59 7.77 -11.30 -1.57
N LEU A 60 8.87 -10.62 -1.88
CA LEU A 60 9.84 -11.02 -2.90
C LEU A 60 11.25 -10.62 -2.46
N LEU A 61 12.26 -11.43 -2.80
CA LEU A 61 13.66 -11.10 -2.57
C LEU A 61 14.23 -10.38 -3.80
N ALA A 62 15.02 -9.34 -3.57
CA ALA A 62 15.85 -8.72 -4.59
C ALA A 62 17.00 -9.67 -4.98
N ASP A 63 17.56 -9.52 -6.19
CA ASP A 63 18.74 -10.23 -6.63
C ASP A 63 20.03 -9.43 -6.33
N GLY A 64 19.90 -8.11 -6.15
CA GLY A 64 21.00 -7.20 -5.78
C GLY A 64 20.48 -5.96 -5.08
N GLY A 65 21.41 -5.22 -4.45
CA GLY A 65 21.10 -4.03 -3.67
C GLY A 65 20.51 -4.32 -2.31
N THR A 66 20.08 -3.26 -1.62
CA THR A 66 19.50 -3.33 -0.28
C THR A 66 18.29 -2.40 -0.17
N ALA A 67 17.36 -2.73 0.73
CA ALA A 67 16.25 -1.83 1.06
C ALA A 67 15.92 -1.90 2.55
N THR A 68 15.47 -0.77 3.09
CA THR A 68 14.92 -0.68 4.44
C THR A 68 13.55 -0.03 4.42
N VAL A 69 12.67 -0.48 5.30
CA VAL A 69 11.31 0.03 5.49
C VAL A 69 11.08 0.24 6.99
N GLY A 70 10.74 1.48 7.39
CA GLY A 70 10.66 1.84 8.80
C GLY A 70 11.99 1.65 9.54
N GLY A 71 13.11 1.86 8.84
CA GLY A 71 14.46 1.62 9.35
C GLY A 71 14.85 0.13 9.50
N LEU A 72 13.99 -0.80 9.06
CA LEU A 72 14.17 -2.25 9.17
C LEU A 72 14.60 -2.85 7.82
N ASP A 73 15.56 -3.77 7.82
CA ASP A 73 16.03 -4.47 6.62
C ASP A 73 14.94 -5.42 6.09
N VAL A 74 14.60 -5.29 4.80
CA VAL A 74 13.48 -6.04 4.18
C VAL A 74 13.69 -7.56 4.16
N VAL A 75 14.94 -8.02 4.28
CA VAL A 75 15.27 -9.45 4.30
C VAL A 75 15.37 -9.99 5.73
N LYS A 76 16.09 -9.29 6.60
CA LYS A 76 16.40 -9.76 7.96
C LYS A 76 15.25 -9.56 8.93
N GLU A 77 14.49 -8.47 8.76
CA GLU A 77 13.47 -8.04 9.71
C GLU A 77 12.04 -8.07 9.12
N TYR A 78 11.81 -8.91 8.10
CA TYR A 78 10.56 -8.99 7.35
C TYR A 78 9.31 -9.17 8.22
N ARG A 79 9.41 -9.91 9.34
CA ARG A 79 8.27 -10.11 10.25
C ARG A 79 7.82 -8.80 10.91
N LYS A 80 8.79 -7.98 11.35
CA LYS A 80 8.49 -6.67 11.96
C LYS A 80 7.90 -5.71 10.93
N ILE A 81 8.45 -5.71 9.71
CA ILE A 81 7.93 -4.87 8.61
C ILE A 81 6.48 -5.20 8.31
N ARG A 82 6.10 -6.47 8.22
CA ARG A 82 4.71 -6.89 7.93
C ARG A 82 3.67 -6.40 8.93
N HIS A 83 4.05 -6.10 10.16
CA HIS A 83 3.15 -5.49 11.15
C HIS A 83 3.07 -3.96 11.03
N LYS A 84 4.01 -3.34 10.33
CA LYS A 84 4.10 -1.88 10.18
C LYS A 84 3.58 -1.37 8.84
N VAL A 85 3.40 -2.26 7.86
CA VAL A 85 3.02 -1.88 6.51
C VAL A 85 1.62 -2.34 6.17
N GLY A 86 0.85 -1.47 5.51
CA GLY A 86 -0.34 -1.85 4.76
C GLY A 86 0.03 -2.00 3.28
N TYR A 87 -0.52 -3.00 2.62
CA TYR A 87 -0.28 -3.22 1.19
C TYR A 87 -1.58 -3.46 0.45
N MET A 88 -1.82 -2.66 -0.57
CA MET A 88 -2.92 -2.80 -1.50
C MET A 88 -2.34 -3.13 -2.88
N PRO A 89 -2.43 -4.38 -3.34
CA PRO A 89 -1.94 -4.79 -4.65
C PRO A 89 -2.85 -4.28 -5.78
N GLY A 90 -2.29 -4.05 -6.97
CA GLY A 90 -2.99 -3.50 -8.12
C GLY A 90 -4.14 -4.36 -8.66
N ARG A 91 -4.13 -5.66 -8.33
CA ARG A 91 -5.28 -6.53 -8.59
C ARG A 91 -6.10 -6.70 -7.33
N PHE A 92 -7.43 -6.61 -7.46
CA PHE A 92 -8.33 -6.86 -6.34
C PHE A 92 -8.07 -8.26 -5.75
N SER A 93 -7.51 -8.28 -4.53
CA SER A 93 -7.00 -9.47 -3.87
C SER A 93 -7.86 -9.94 -2.69
N LEU A 94 -8.95 -9.24 -2.40
CA LEU A 94 -9.86 -9.61 -1.32
C LEU A 94 -10.75 -10.78 -1.70
N TYR A 95 -11.33 -11.41 -0.69
CA TYR A 95 -12.22 -12.57 -0.86
C TYR A 95 -13.56 -12.12 -1.47
N LYS A 96 -13.78 -12.43 -2.74
CA LYS A 96 -14.96 -11.98 -3.50
C LYS A 96 -16.27 -12.54 -2.97
N ASP A 97 -16.24 -13.74 -2.39
CA ASP A 97 -17.40 -14.45 -1.85
C ASP A 97 -17.76 -14.02 -0.43
N LEU A 98 -16.82 -13.40 0.28
CA LEU A 98 -17.07 -12.78 1.58
C LEU A 98 -17.72 -11.40 1.40
N THR A 99 -18.52 -11.02 2.38
CA THR A 99 -19.10 -9.67 2.48
C THR A 99 -18.03 -8.62 2.78
N VAL A 100 -18.39 -7.35 2.68
CA VAL A 100 -17.54 -6.22 3.08
C VAL A 100 -17.08 -6.38 4.54
N GLU A 101 -18.02 -6.64 5.45
CA GLU A 101 -17.75 -6.79 6.88
C GLU A 101 -16.89 -8.02 7.17
N GLU A 102 -17.14 -9.17 6.53
CA GLU A 102 -16.33 -10.38 6.69
C GLU A 102 -14.91 -10.21 6.20
N ASN A 103 -14.69 -9.50 5.08
CA ASN A 103 -13.34 -9.17 4.61
C ASN A 103 -12.59 -8.34 5.64
N LEU A 104 -13.22 -7.27 6.15
CA LEU A 104 -12.57 -6.38 7.12
C LEU A 104 -12.26 -7.10 8.44
N ASN A 105 -13.20 -7.91 8.95
CA ASN A 105 -13.01 -8.74 10.14
C ASN A 105 -11.90 -9.78 9.96
N PHE A 106 -11.79 -10.37 8.77
CA PHE A 106 -10.70 -11.30 8.47
C PHE A 106 -9.34 -10.65 8.66
N PHE A 107 -9.12 -9.47 8.05
CA PHE A 107 -7.85 -8.76 8.20
C PHE A 107 -7.62 -8.26 9.62
N ALA A 108 -8.65 -7.74 10.30
CA ALA A 108 -8.55 -7.36 11.70
C ALA A 108 -8.09 -8.56 12.57
N THR A 109 -8.68 -9.73 12.38
CA THR A 109 -8.31 -10.96 13.09
C THR A 109 -6.86 -11.39 12.81
N VAL A 110 -6.42 -11.33 11.54
CA VAL A 110 -5.03 -11.67 11.16
C VAL A 110 -4.01 -10.80 11.89
N PHE A 111 -4.34 -9.56 12.14
CA PHE A 111 -3.48 -8.59 12.84
C PHE A 111 -3.80 -8.46 14.33
N HIS A 112 -4.61 -9.35 14.90
CA HIS A 112 -4.98 -9.38 16.32
C HIS A 112 -5.62 -8.08 16.82
N THR A 113 -6.49 -7.49 16.02
CA THR A 113 -7.28 -6.29 16.34
C THR A 113 -8.75 -6.48 15.97
N THR A 114 -9.59 -5.48 16.20
CA THR A 114 -11.00 -5.46 15.80
C THR A 114 -11.31 -4.23 14.95
N ILE A 115 -12.46 -4.22 14.28
CA ILE A 115 -12.94 -3.05 13.54
C ILE A 115 -13.15 -1.88 14.51
N GLU A 116 -13.75 -2.16 15.68
CA GLU A 116 -14.09 -1.18 16.70
C GLU A 116 -12.85 -0.47 17.26
N GLU A 117 -11.78 -1.22 17.55
CA GLU A 117 -10.52 -0.66 18.07
C GLU A 117 -9.87 0.35 17.12
N ASN A 118 -10.04 0.15 15.82
CA ASN A 118 -9.37 0.95 14.80
C ASN A 118 -10.36 1.71 13.89
N TYR A 119 -11.63 1.78 14.31
CA TYR A 119 -12.68 2.41 13.52
C TYR A 119 -12.36 3.85 13.11
N ASP A 120 -11.83 4.65 14.03
CA ASP A 120 -11.51 6.06 13.78
C ASP A 120 -10.53 6.26 12.62
N LEU A 121 -9.58 5.33 12.43
CA LEU A 121 -8.63 5.41 11.33
C LEU A 121 -9.28 5.12 9.97
N VAL A 122 -10.20 4.17 9.93
CA VAL A 122 -10.84 3.74 8.68
C VAL A 122 -12.19 4.43 8.44
N LYS A 123 -12.71 5.15 9.42
CA LYS A 123 -14.06 5.73 9.45
C LYS A 123 -14.43 6.48 8.19
N ASP A 124 -13.62 7.44 7.77
CA ASP A 124 -13.90 8.31 6.61
C ASP A 124 -14.03 7.51 5.30
N ILE A 125 -13.36 6.36 5.23
CA ILE A 125 -13.38 5.46 4.08
C ILE A 125 -14.50 4.45 4.23
N TYR A 126 -14.56 3.81 5.41
CA TYR A 126 -15.47 2.70 5.68
C TYR A 126 -16.94 3.14 5.70
N GLN A 127 -17.28 4.29 6.27
CA GLN A 127 -18.64 4.83 6.28
C GLN A 127 -19.28 4.91 4.90
N GLN A 128 -18.49 5.10 3.85
CA GLN A 128 -19.00 5.15 2.47
C GLN A 128 -19.41 3.79 1.93
N ILE A 129 -18.91 2.70 2.50
CA ILE A 129 -19.21 1.32 2.11
C ILE A 129 -19.96 0.55 3.20
N GLU A 130 -20.04 1.06 4.42
CA GLU A 130 -20.71 0.45 5.55
C GLU A 130 -22.23 0.17 5.30
N PRO A 131 -22.99 1.02 4.59
CA PRO A 131 -24.38 0.69 4.20
C PRO A 131 -24.49 -0.60 3.38
N PHE A 132 -23.38 -1.04 2.78
CA PHE A 132 -23.28 -2.26 1.97
C PHE A 132 -22.54 -3.39 2.67
N LYS A 133 -22.35 -3.32 3.99
CA LYS A 133 -21.50 -4.24 4.75
C LYS A 133 -21.87 -5.73 4.60
N LYS A 134 -23.13 -6.05 4.31
CA LYS A 134 -23.62 -7.41 4.04
C LYS A 134 -23.52 -7.81 2.57
N ARG A 135 -23.09 -6.92 1.67
CA ARG A 135 -22.91 -7.26 0.24
C ARG A 135 -21.59 -7.97 0.03
N ARG A 136 -21.58 -8.99 -0.82
CA ARG A 136 -20.35 -9.70 -1.23
C ARG A 136 -19.41 -8.74 -1.94
N ALA A 137 -18.12 -8.83 -1.63
CA ALA A 137 -17.09 -7.96 -2.21
C ALA A 137 -17.02 -8.08 -3.74
N GLY A 138 -17.28 -9.25 -4.30
CA GLY A 138 -17.35 -9.46 -5.74
C GLY A 138 -18.41 -8.60 -6.44
N ALA A 139 -19.52 -8.27 -5.76
CA ALA A 139 -20.64 -7.50 -6.29
C ALA A 139 -20.53 -5.97 -6.09
N LEU A 140 -19.41 -5.48 -5.57
CA LEU A 140 -19.13 -4.06 -5.39
C LEU A 140 -18.71 -3.40 -6.72
N SER A 141 -18.96 -2.09 -6.85
CA SER A 141 -18.37 -1.27 -7.92
C SER A 141 -16.84 -1.18 -7.77
N GLY A 142 -16.14 -0.73 -8.82
CA GLY A 142 -14.69 -0.53 -8.78
C GLY A 142 -14.26 0.37 -7.63
N GLY A 143 -14.84 1.56 -7.50
CA GLY A 143 -14.53 2.49 -6.42
C GLY A 143 -14.83 1.94 -5.02
N MET A 144 -15.92 1.17 -4.85
CA MET A 144 -16.23 0.52 -3.57
C MET A 144 -15.22 -0.60 -3.24
N LYS A 145 -14.76 -1.35 -4.24
CA LYS A 145 -13.69 -2.36 -4.07
C LYS A 145 -12.39 -1.72 -3.60
N GLN A 146 -12.03 -0.56 -4.15
CA GLN A 146 -10.84 0.17 -3.74
C GLN A 146 -10.97 0.70 -2.31
N LYS A 147 -12.13 1.25 -1.94
CA LYS A 147 -12.39 1.70 -0.56
C LYS A 147 -12.32 0.53 0.44
N LEU A 148 -12.86 -0.63 0.10
CA LEU A 148 -12.73 -1.84 0.93
C LEU A 148 -11.28 -2.31 1.04
N ALA A 149 -10.55 -2.36 -0.06
CA ALA A 149 -9.14 -2.77 -0.06
C ALA A 149 -8.27 -1.83 0.78
N LEU A 150 -8.50 -0.52 0.67
CA LEU A 150 -7.81 0.48 1.49
C LEU A 150 -8.16 0.33 2.98
N SER A 151 -9.44 0.13 3.32
CA SER A 151 -9.87 -0.11 4.72
C SER A 151 -9.19 -1.36 5.31
N CYS A 152 -9.12 -2.45 4.54
CA CYS A 152 -8.43 -3.68 4.98
C CYS A 152 -6.91 -3.47 5.15
N ALA A 153 -6.28 -2.66 4.29
CA ALA A 153 -4.84 -2.35 4.40
C ALA A 153 -4.52 -1.44 5.59
N LEU A 154 -5.50 -0.70 6.09
CA LEU A 154 -5.35 0.25 7.20
C LEU A 154 -5.77 -0.31 8.57
N ILE A 155 -6.52 -1.41 8.61
CA ILE A 155 -7.21 -1.87 9.83
C ILE A 155 -6.27 -2.12 11.01
N HIS A 156 -5.02 -2.42 10.78
CA HIS A 156 -4.01 -2.68 11.80
C HIS A 156 -3.12 -1.47 12.13
N LYS A 157 -3.52 -0.26 11.72
CA LYS A 157 -2.78 1.01 11.94
C LYS A 157 -1.33 0.96 11.45
N PRO A 158 -1.09 0.75 10.15
CA PRO A 158 0.26 0.73 9.62
C PRO A 158 0.91 2.12 9.69
N ASP A 159 2.24 2.14 9.85
CA ASP A 159 3.04 3.36 9.75
C ASP A 159 3.24 3.78 8.28
N ILE A 160 3.25 2.77 7.38
CA ILE A 160 3.55 2.93 5.95
C ILE A 160 2.50 2.18 5.13
N LEU A 161 2.01 2.82 4.06
CA LEU A 161 1.03 2.26 3.15
C LEU A 161 1.61 2.19 1.73
N PHE A 162 1.64 0.98 1.17
CA PHE A 162 2.01 0.73 -0.22
C PHE A 162 0.76 0.47 -1.05
N LEU A 163 0.56 1.26 -2.11
CA LEU A 163 -0.62 1.22 -2.98
C LEU A 163 -0.18 0.99 -4.42
N ASP A 164 -0.43 -0.19 -4.94
CA ASP A 164 -0.04 -0.55 -6.31
C ASP A 164 -1.19 -0.26 -7.27
N GLU A 165 -1.06 0.83 -8.04
CA GLU A 165 -2.06 1.30 -9.01
C GLU A 165 -3.48 1.41 -8.43
N PRO A 166 -3.66 2.14 -7.31
CA PRO A 166 -4.89 2.07 -6.51
C PRO A 166 -6.14 2.60 -7.22
N THR A 167 -5.98 3.36 -8.30
CA THR A 167 -7.08 4.01 -9.04
C THR A 167 -7.26 3.47 -10.45
N THR A 168 -6.54 2.40 -10.83
CA THR A 168 -6.69 1.78 -12.14
C THR A 168 -8.10 1.20 -12.31
N GLY A 169 -8.77 1.57 -13.41
CA GLY A 169 -10.15 1.14 -13.68
C GLY A 169 -11.24 1.79 -12.83
N VAL A 170 -10.91 2.86 -12.12
CA VAL A 170 -11.83 3.67 -11.32
C VAL A 170 -12.26 4.91 -12.12
N ASP A 171 -13.54 5.28 -12.03
CA ASP A 171 -14.07 6.50 -12.68
C ASP A 171 -13.41 7.76 -12.12
N PRO A 172 -13.39 8.88 -12.89
CA PRO A 172 -12.67 10.09 -12.51
C PRO A 172 -13.12 10.71 -11.18
N VAL A 173 -14.41 10.62 -10.82
CA VAL A 173 -14.94 11.17 -9.57
C VAL A 173 -14.44 10.36 -8.39
N SER A 174 -14.64 9.05 -8.43
CA SER A 174 -14.14 8.12 -7.39
C SER A 174 -12.63 8.17 -7.24
N ARG A 175 -11.89 8.39 -8.35
CA ARG A 175 -10.45 8.57 -8.35
C ARG A 175 -10.03 9.80 -7.54
N LYS A 176 -10.65 10.95 -7.82
CA LYS A 176 -10.39 12.19 -7.08
C LYS A 176 -10.65 12.03 -5.59
N GLU A 177 -11.80 11.44 -5.23
CA GLU A 177 -12.14 11.14 -3.82
C GLU A 177 -11.07 10.26 -3.16
N PHE A 178 -10.57 9.25 -3.88
CA PHE A 178 -9.55 8.34 -3.36
C PHE A 178 -8.25 9.09 -3.03
N TRP A 179 -7.77 9.97 -3.93
CA TRP A 179 -6.57 10.77 -3.67
C TRP A 179 -6.77 11.79 -2.54
N GLU A 180 -7.96 12.34 -2.39
CA GLU A 180 -8.30 13.20 -1.23
C GLU A 180 -8.24 12.42 0.09
N MET A 181 -8.71 11.17 0.10
CA MET A 181 -8.58 10.30 1.28
C MET A 181 -7.11 10.02 1.61
N LEU A 182 -6.26 9.75 0.62
CA LEU A 182 -4.82 9.54 0.85
C LEU A 182 -4.14 10.78 1.44
N ARG A 183 -4.50 11.98 0.98
CA ARG A 183 -3.97 13.22 1.57
C ARG A 183 -4.33 13.38 3.05
N ARG A 184 -5.56 13.04 3.44
CA ARG A 184 -5.98 13.04 4.85
C ARG A 184 -5.19 12.02 5.68
N LEU A 185 -4.96 10.82 5.17
CA LEU A 185 -4.15 9.82 5.84
C LEU A 185 -2.70 10.28 6.03
N LYS A 186 -2.13 10.96 5.03
CA LYS A 186 -0.82 11.61 5.15
C LYS A 186 -0.81 12.66 6.26
N GLU A 187 -1.84 13.50 6.36
CA GLU A 187 -1.98 14.51 7.42
C GLU A 187 -2.04 13.87 8.82
N GLN A 188 -2.52 12.63 8.92
CA GLN A 188 -2.49 11.83 10.14
C GLN A 188 -1.12 11.19 10.43
N GLY A 189 -0.11 11.44 9.58
CA GLY A 189 1.27 11.00 9.76
C GLY A 189 1.62 9.67 9.11
N ILE A 190 0.72 9.07 8.32
CA ILE A 190 1.01 7.85 7.57
C ILE A 190 1.89 8.18 6.37
N THR A 191 2.98 7.44 6.19
CA THR A 191 3.80 7.49 4.97
C THR A 191 3.13 6.69 3.88
N ILE A 192 2.95 7.27 2.68
CA ILE A 192 2.23 6.61 1.60
C ILE A 192 3.12 6.55 0.36
N ILE A 193 3.28 5.35 -0.21
CA ILE A 193 3.94 5.14 -1.49
C ILE A 193 2.91 4.55 -2.45
N ALA A 194 2.55 5.33 -3.48
CA ALA A 194 1.57 4.92 -4.47
C ALA A 194 2.21 4.80 -5.85
N SER A 195 1.96 3.70 -6.57
CA SER A 195 2.33 3.60 -7.96
C SER A 195 1.18 4.01 -8.88
N THR A 196 1.50 4.67 -9.98
CA THR A 196 0.51 5.00 -11.01
C THR A 196 1.16 5.02 -12.39
N PRO A 197 0.46 4.57 -13.44
CA PRO A 197 0.89 4.80 -14.81
C PRO A 197 0.54 6.22 -15.33
N ILE A 198 -0.24 6.99 -14.57
CA ILE A 198 -0.82 8.28 -14.99
C ILE A 198 -0.06 9.43 -14.33
N MET A 199 0.58 10.28 -15.14
CA MET A 199 1.36 11.43 -14.63
C MET A 199 0.51 12.47 -13.91
N ASP A 200 -0.74 12.66 -14.30
CA ASP A 200 -1.64 13.67 -13.73
C ASP A 200 -2.17 13.29 -12.32
N GLU A 201 -1.82 12.09 -11.83
CA GLU A 201 -2.18 11.62 -10.49
C GLU A 201 -1.09 11.90 -9.43
N ALA A 202 0.10 12.31 -9.84
CA ALA A 202 1.28 12.43 -8.97
C ALA A 202 1.44 13.80 -8.28
#